data_41cb10d78d6a27df12aa500685999eff
#
_entry.id   41cb10d78d6a27df12aa500685999eff
#
_cell.length_a   1.000
_cell.length_b   1.000
_cell.length_c   1.000
_cell.angle_alpha   90.00
_cell.angle_beta   90.00
_cell.angle_gamma   90.00
#
_symmetry.space_group_name_H-M   'P 1'
#
loop_
_entity.id
_entity.type
_entity.pdbx_description
1 polymer ?
#
loop_
_entity_poly.entity_id
_entity_poly.type
_entity_poly.pdbx_seq_one_letter_code
_entity_poly.pdbx_strand_id
1 'polypeptide(L)'
;VAVGDRIDARWHEVGSHGELPETTRTFTVRGILKADDPISLDRGLTPFVEGVTNAESFSDWKQPFPMEMERITPRDDSWWEAYRATPKAFVSLQTAEQLWNSRFGRHTSIRVASEGVALPADRLQILSDRLRSEIRLLLQPTSLGLAIQPIRATGLQAAAGANNFTWLFIGFSFFLILSAI
;
A
#
# COMPACT_ATOMS: atom_id res chain seq x y z
N VAL A 1 4.65 32.69 2.32
CA VAL A 1 4.88 31.98 1.04
C VAL A 1 4.11 32.72 -0.03
N ALA A 2 4.72 33.03 -1.17
CA ALA A 2 4.15 33.70 -2.32
C ALA A 2 4.27 32.82 -3.59
N VAL A 3 3.49 33.11 -4.61
CA VAL A 3 3.65 32.47 -5.92
C VAL A 3 5.03 32.85 -6.49
N GLY A 4 5.78 31.85 -6.91
CA GLY A 4 7.16 31.99 -7.38
C GLY A 4 8.21 31.60 -6.32
N ASP A 5 7.85 31.51 -5.05
CA ASP A 5 8.77 31.07 -3.98
C ASP A 5 9.22 29.63 -4.20
N ARG A 6 10.42 29.31 -3.70
CA ARG A 6 10.97 27.97 -3.67
C ARG A 6 10.76 27.37 -2.28
N ILE A 7 10.26 26.14 -2.23
CA ILE A 7 10.01 25.39 -1.02
C ILE A 7 10.73 24.04 -1.11
N ASP A 8 11.51 23.71 -0.09
CA ASP A 8 12.11 22.39 0.05
C ASP A 8 11.15 21.48 0.81
N ALA A 9 10.74 20.42 0.15
CA ALA A 9 9.95 19.35 0.76
C ALA A 9 10.84 18.15 1.04
N ARG A 10 10.65 17.54 2.20
CA ARG A 10 11.34 16.32 2.64
C ARG A 10 10.33 15.22 2.89
N TRP A 11 10.67 14.01 2.49
CA TRP A 11 9.87 12.82 2.76
C TRP A 11 10.74 11.59 2.78
N HIS A 12 10.20 10.51 3.35
CA HIS A 12 10.84 9.20 3.26
C HIS A 12 10.43 8.50 1.96
N GLU A 13 11.41 8.02 1.23
CA GLU A 13 11.22 7.21 0.02
C GLU A 13 11.32 5.73 0.38
N VAL A 14 10.46 4.90 -0.22
CA VAL A 14 10.52 3.45 0.03
C VAL A 14 11.62 2.85 -0.85
N GLY A 15 12.72 2.45 -0.25
CA GLY A 15 13.82 1.78 -0.93
C GLY A 15 13.50 0.34 -1.33
N SER A 16 14.42 -0.26 -2.07
CA SER A 16 14.24 -1.62 -2.64
C SER A 16 14.13 -2.72 -1.60
N HIS A 17 14.71 -2.53 -0.41
CA HIS A 17 14.71 -3.47 0.70
C HIS A 17 13.78 -3.06 1.86
N GLY A 18 12.98 -2.00 1.65
CA GLY A 18 12.06 -1.49 2.67
C GLY A 18 12.68 -0.45 3.61
N GLU A 19 13.92 -0.04 3.36
CA GLU A 19 14.54 1.13 3.99
C GLU A 19 13.76 2.40 3.63
N LEU A 20 13.83 3.40 4.50
CA LEU A 20 13.13 4.68 4.35
C LEU A 20 14.14 5.84 4.37
N PRO A 21 14.98 5.99 3.33
CA PRO A 21 15.87 7.14 3.25
C PRO A 21 15.08 8.44 3.12
N GLU A 22 15.60 9.51 3.71
CA GLU A 22 15.03 10.84 3.56
C GLU A 22 15.48 11.45 2.22
N THR A 23 14.53 11.90 1.44
CA THR A 23 14.75 12.59 0.17
C THR A 23 14.27 14.04 0.27
N THR A 24 15.02 14.97 -0.31
CA THR A 24 14.66 16.38 -0.36
C THR A 24 14.53 16.83 -1.81
N ARG A 25 13.44 17.56 -2.11
CA ARG A 25 13.23 18.19 -3.42
C ARG A 25 12.73 19.63 -3.26
N THR A 26 13.21 20.48 -4.13
CA THR A 26 12.78 21.89 -4.20
C THR A 26 11.64 22.02 -5.20
N PHE A 27 10.53 22.62 -4.77
CA PHE A 27 9.39 22.95 -5.60
C PHE A 27 9.24 24.46 -5.74
N THR A 28 8.71 24.89 -6.87
CA THR A 28 8.31 26.29 -7.07
C THR A 28 6.82 26.42 -6.87
N VAL A 29 6.39 27.33 -6.00
CA VAL A 29 4.98 27.60 -5.73
C VAL A 29 4.32 28.19 -6.98
N ARG A 30 3.31 27.51 -7.51
CA ARG A 30 2.57 27.93 -8.70
C ARG A 30 1.23 28.60 -8.36
N GLY A 31 0.70 28.32 -7.20
CA GLY A 31 -0.55 28.89 -6.71
C GLY A 31 -0.70 28.69 -5.22
N ILE A 32 -1.59 29.43 -4.62
CA ILE A 32 -1.94 29.32 -3.19
C ILE A 32 -3.45 29.17 -3.12
N LEU A 33 -3.90 28.06 -2.53
CA LEU A 33 -5.30 27.84 -2.22
C LEU A 33 -5.64 28.49 -0.87
N LYS A 34 -6.87 28.97 -0.74
CA LYS A 34 -7.36 29.43 0.54
C LYS A 34 -7.58 28.26 1.49
N ALA A 35 -7.40 28.47 2.79
CA ALA A 35 -7.59 27.41 3.77
C ALA A 35 -9.04 26.91 3.87
N ASP A 36 -10.01 27.74 3.50
CA ASP A 36 -11.44 27.44 3.44
C ASP A 36 -11.93 26.90 2.09
N ASP A 37 -11.02 26.70 1.13
CA ASP A 37 -11.35 26.08 -0.15
C ASP A 37 -11.80 24.62 0.04
N PRO A 38 -12.92 24.20 -0.58
CA PRO A 38 -13.41 22.82 -0.44
C PRO A 38 -12.37 21.74 -0.79
N ILE A 39 -11.47 22.01 -1.73
CA ILE A 39 -10.39 21.07 -2.10
C ILE A 39 -9.36 20.99 -0.96
N SER A 40 -9.02 22.12 -0.33
CA SER A 40 -8.09 22.18 0.80
C SER A 40 -8.63 21.45 2.04
N LEU A 41 -9.95 21.41 2.21
CA LEU A 41 -10.63 20.77 3.33
C LEU A 41 -11.02 19.30 3.07
N ASP A 42 -10.79 18.79 1.88
CA ASP A 42 -11.19 17.42 1.52
C ASP A 42 -10.23 16.39 2.14
N ARG A 43 -10.59 15.88 3.30
CA ARG A 43 -9.84 14.81 3.99
C ARG A 43 -9.72 13.53 3.18
N GLY A 44 -10.64 13.28 2.26
CA GLY A 44 -10.57 12.11 1.40
C GLY A 44 -9.43 12.16 0.39
N LEU A 45 -8.75 13.31 0.18
CA LEU A 45 -7.53 13.40 -0.61
C LEU A 45 -6.29 12.93 0.14
N THR A 46 -6.38 12.76 1.46
CA THR A 46 -5.30 12.21 2.27
C THR A 46 -5.56 10.73 2.53
N PRO A 47 -4.58 9.82 2.29
CA PRO A 47 -4.74 8.41 2.60
C PRO A 47 -5.04 8.19 4.07
N PHE A 48 -5.93 7.23 4.37
CA PHE A 48 -6.18 6.84 5.75
C PHE A 48 -5.01 6.00 6.27
N VAL A 49 -4.39 6.44 7.36
CA VAL A 49 -3.34 5.72 8.08
C VAL A 49 -3.77 5.63 9.53
N GLU A 50 -4.08 4.40 9.98
CA GLU A 50 -4.51 4.16 11.36
C GLU A 50 -3.43 4.58 12.37
N GLY A 51 -3.88 5.26 13.44
CA GLY A 51 -2.98 5.80 14.46
C GLY A 51 -2.27 7.10 14.07
N VAL A 52 -2.46 7.57 12.85
CA VAL A 52 -1.91 8.86 12.37
C VAL A 52 -3.05 9.79 11.96
N THR A 53 -3.78 9.47 10.90
CA THR A 53 -4.80 10.37 10.36
C THR A 53 -6.06 10.46 11.20
N ASN A 54 -6.32 9.48 12.07
CA ASN A 54 -7.41 9.44 13.03
C ASN A 54 -7.02 9.90 14.45
N ALA A 55 -5.74 10.22 14.69
CA ALA A 55 -5.27 10.70 15.98
C ALA A 55 -5.79 12.11 16.28
N GLU A 56 -6.04 12.41 17.58
CA GLU A 56 -6.54 13.71 18.00
C GLU A 56 -5.45 14.78 18.06
N SER A 57 -4.22 14.39 18.41
CA SER A 57 -3.06 15.27 18.49
C SER A 57 -1.83 14.60 17.87
N PHE A 58 -0.77 15.36 17.64
CA PHE A 58 0.51 14.80 17.20
C PHE A 58 1.15 13.90 18.26
N SER A 59 0.91 14.14 19.55
CA SER A 59 1.41 13.28 20.63
C SER A 59 0.80 11.88 20.63
N ASP A 60 -0.38 11.71 20.03
CA ASP A 60 -1.10 10.44 19.96
C ASP A 60 -0.72 9.62 18.69
N TRP A 61 0.13 10.16 17.85
CA TRP A 61 0.53 9.48 16.64
C TRP A 61 1.29 8.18 16.92
N LYS A 62 0.81 7.11 16.33
CA LYS A 62 1.45 5.79 16.33
C LYS A 62 2.04 5.55 14.93
N GLN A 63 3.15 6.21 14.66
CA GLN A 63 3.79 6.08 13.36
C GLN A 63 4.66 4.82 13.25
N PRO A 64 4.60 4.11 12.12
CA PRO A 64 5.46 2.95 11.88
C PRO A 64 6.88 3.32 11.43
N PHE A 65 7.20 4.60 11.35
CA PHE A 65 8.50 5.12 10.88
C PHE A 65 9.06 6.16 11.86
N PRO A 66 10.37 6.34 11.92
CA PRO A 66 10.99 7.36 12.74
C PRO A 66 10.53 8.76 12.34
N MET A 67 10.14 9.58 13.31
CA MET A 67 9.70 10.94 13.11
C MET A 67 10.38 11.85 14.13
N GLU A 68 10.90 12.98 13.65
CA GLU A 68 11.53 13.98 14.50
C GLU A 68 10.43 14.88 15.09
N MET A 69 9.87 14.48 16.24
CA MET A 69 8.81 15.23 16.93
C MET A 69 9.23 16.64 17.31
N GLU A 70 10.53 16.88 17.48
CA GLU A 70 11.10 18.20 17.78
C GLU A 70 10.86 19.23 16.66
N ARG A 71 10.55 18.77 15.44
CA ARG A 71 10.22 19.66 14.32
C ARG A 71 8.77 20.12 14.34
N ILE A 72 7.91 19.51 15.17
CA ILE A 72 6.52 19.90 15.31
C ILE A 72 6.45 21.13 16.21
N THR A 73 5.85 22.17 15.69
CA THR A 73 5.71 23.46 16.40
C THR A 73 4.27 23.64 16.88
N PRO A 74 4.01 24.54 17.86
CA PRO A 74 2.65 24.85 18.30
C PRO A 74 1.71 25.31 17.17
N ARG A 75 2.29 25.83 16.08
CA ARG A 75 1.51 26.19 14.88
C ARG A 75 1.00 24.95 14.14
N ASP A 76 1.79 23.89 14.13
CA ASP A 76 1.37 22.62 13.50
C ASP A 76 0.27 21.96 14.32
N ASP A 77 0.37 22.00 15.66
CA ASP A 77 -0.68 21.53 16.55
C ASP A 77 -2.00 22.28 16.31
N SER A 78 -1.95 23.62 16.28
CA SER A 78 -3.14 24.44 16.00
C SER A 78 -3.72 24.14 14.61
N TRP A 79 -2.89 23.89 13.63
CA TRP A 79 -3.36 23.48 12.31
C TRP A 79 -4.03 22.11 12.36
N TRP A 80 -3.42 21.16 13.09
CA TRP A 80 -3.97 19.82 13.22
C TRP A 80 -5.33 19.82 13.93
N GLU A 81 -5.47 20.61 14.98
CA GLU A 81 -6.75 20.77 15.68
C GLU A 81 -7.85 21.30 14.75
N ALA A 82 -7.53 22.29 13.93
CA ALA A 82 -8.51 22.95 13.05
C ALA A 82 -8.85 22.11 11.81
N TYR A 83 -7.86 21.50 11.17
CA TYR A 83 -7.97 20.94 9.82
C TYR A 83 -7.70 19.44 9.73
N ARG A 84 -7.08 18.85 10.76
CA ARG A 84 -6.75 17.41 10.79
C ARG A 84 -5.89 16.98 9.59
N ALA A 85 -6.09 15.75 9.11
CA ALA A 85 -5.38 15.17 7.98
C ALA A 85 -5.86 15.71 6.62
N THR A 86 -5.88 17.03 6.46
CA THR A 86 -6.17 17.66 5.16
C THR A 86 -4.90 17.85 4.34
N PRO A 87 -4.99 17.88 3.01
CA PRO A 87 -3.82 18.15 2.16
C PRO A 87 -3.22 19.53 2.45
N LYS A 88 -1.92 19.58 2.65
CA LYS A 88 -1.17 20.85 2.86
C LYS A 88 -0.51 21.37 1.58
N ALA A 89 -0.33 20.51 0.60
CA ALA A 89 0.25 20.85 -0.69
C ALA A 89 -0.33 19.96 -1.79
N PHE A 90 -0.34 20.49 -3.00
CA PHE A 90 -0.78 19.78 -4.20
C PHE A 90 0.32 19.87 -5.25
N VAL A 91 0.55 18.77 -5.94
CA VAL A 91 1.45 18.69 -7.09
C VAL A 91 0.70 18.12 -8.29
N SER A 92 1.20 18.30 -9.50
CA SER A 92 0.59 17.64 -10.66
C SER A 92 0.70 16.12 -10.53
N LEU A 93 -0.27 15.39 -11.09
CA LEU A 93 -0.26 13.93 -11.09
C LEU A 93 1.03 13.39 -11.73
N GLN A 94 1.47 13.99 -12.83
CA GLN A 94 2.71 13.61 -13.49
C GLN A 94 3.93 13.77 -12.57
N THR A 95 4.02 14.88 -11.82
CA THR A 95 5.08 15.09 -10.84
C THR A 95 5.01 14.05 -9.72
N ALA A 96 3.81 13.76 -9.21
CA ALA A 96 3.60 12.76 -8.18
C ALA A 96 4.05 11.36 -8.64
N GLU A 97 3.68 10.96 -9.86
CA GLU A 97 4.10 9.68 -10.44
C GLU A 97 5.62 9.57 -10.64
N GLN A 98 6.28 10.67 -10.99
CA GLN A 98 7.73 10.69 -11.15
C GLN A 98 8.48 10.57 -9.81
N LEU A 99 7.93 11.17 -8.75
CA LEU A 99 8.61 11.25 -7.45
C LEU A 99 8.28 10.08 -6.54
N TRP A 100 7.05 9.57 -6.58
CA TRP A 100 6.53 8.58 -5.62
C TRP A 100 6.12 7.26 -6.23
N ASN A 101 6.53 6.98 -7.48
CA ASN A 101 6.36 5.65 -8.05
C ASN A 101 7.22 4.63 -7.28
N SER A 102 6.60 3.57 -6.83
CA SER A 102 7.28 2.49 -6.12
C SER A 102 6.84 1.12 -6.64
N ARG A 103 7.46 0.05 -6.14
CA ARG A 103 7.03 -1.33 -6.44
C ARG A 103 5.57 -1.62 -6.04
N PHE A 104 4.97 -0.78 -5.19
CA PHE A 104 3.58 -0.91 -4.76
C PHE A 104 2.60 -0.17 -5.69
N GLY A 105 3.08 0.56 -6.68
CA GLY A 105 2.26 1.26 -7.66
C GLY A 105 2.52 2.76 -7.72
N ARG A 106 1.75 3.45 -8.57
CA ARG A 106 1.86 4.89 -8.81
C ARG A 106 0.77 5.72 -8.12
N HIS A 107 -0.32 5.07 -7.73
CA HIS A 107 -1.50 5.73 -7.17
C HIS A 107 -1.86 5.09 -5.83
N THR A 108 -2.15 5.92 -4.84
CA THR A 108 -2.62 5.47 -3.52
C THR A 108 -4.13 5.28 -3.47
N SER A 109 -4.87 6.00 -4.32
CA SER A 109 -6.32 5.88 -4.42
C SER A 109 -6.81 6.29 -5.81
N ILE A 110 -7.94 5.73 -6.21
CA ILE A 110 -8.66 6.09 -7.42
C ILE A 110 -10.06 6.51 -6.99
N ARG A 111 -10.50 7.69 -7.44
CA ARG A 111 -11.83 8.20 -7.18
C ARG A 111 -12.65 8.16 -8.46
N VAL A 112 -13.82 7.60 -8.36
CA VAL A 112 -14.81 7.61 -9.45
C VAL A 112 -15.91 8.58 -9.04
N ALA A 113 -16.09 9.63 -9.82
CA ALA A 113 -17.14 10.61 -9.62
C ALA A 113 -18.17 10.52 -10.75
N SER A 114 -19.42 10.81 -10.45
CA SER A 114 -20.43 11.04 -11.48
C SER A 114 -20.29 12.47 -12.03
N GLU A 115 -20.49 12.65 -13.32
CA GLU A 115 -20.45 13.97 -13.93
C GLU A 115 -21.55 14.88 -13.34
N GLY A 116 -21.13 15.86 -12.56
CA GLY A 116 -21.91 17.05 -12.21
C GLY A 116 -23.08 16.90 -11.23
N VAL A 117 -23.45 15.72 -10.76
CA VAL A 117 -24.57 15.53 -9.84
C VAL A 117 -24.19 14.63 -8.67
N ALA A 118 -24.44 15.10 -7.44
CA ALA A 118 -24.35 14.26 -6.26
C ALA A 118 -25.36 13.12 -6.37
N LEU A 119 -24.88 11.87 -6.37
CA LEU A 119 -25.74 10.69 -6.41
C LEU A 119 -26.39 10.46 -5.02
N PRO A 120 -27.66 10.06 -4.98
CA PRO A 120 -28.29 9.56 -3.76
C PRO A 120 -27.52 8.39 -3.15
N ALA A 121 -27.57 8.25 -1.84
CA ALA A 121 -26.77 7.25 -1.10
C ALA A 121 -27.04 5.81 -1.54
N ASP A 122 -28.29 5.49 -1.86
CA ASP A 122 -28.72 4.18 -2.40
C ASP A 122 -28.08 3.86 -3.75
N ARG A 123 -28.03 4.86 -4.64
CA ARG A 123 -27.35 4.73 -5.93
C ARG A 123 -25.84 4.57 -5.78
N LEU A 124 -25.21 5.31 -4.87
CA LEU A 124 -23.79 5.16 -4.57
C LEU A 124 -23.48 3.76 -4.06
N GLN A 125 -24.33 3.20 -3.20
CA GLN A 125 -24.14 1.85 -2.67
C GLN A 125 -24.20 0.81 -3.79
N ILE A 126 -25.20 0.87 -4.66
CA ILE A 126 -25.36 -0.04 -5.80
C ILE A 126 -24.14 0.01 -6.73
N LEU A 127 -23.67 1.21 -7.06
CA LEU A 127 -22.49 1.38 -7.91
C LEU A 127 -21.21 0.88 -7.23
N SER A 128 -21.07 1.11 -5.93
CA SER A 128 -19.94 0.61 -5.14
C SER A 128 -19.89 -0.92 -5.13
N ASP A 129 -21.02 -1.57 -4.91
CA ASP A 129 -21.11 -3.03 -4.87
C ASP A 129 -20.86 -3.65 -6.25
N ARG A 130 -21.37 -3.02 -7.31
CA ARG A 130 -21.08 -3.42 -8.68
C ARG A 130 -19.59 -3.28 -9.00
N LEU A 131 -18.98 -2.13 -8.70
CA LEU A 131 -17.55 -1.90 -8.93
C LEU A 131 -16.69 -2.91 -8.16
N ARG A 132 -17.03 -3.18 -6.90
CA ARG A 132 -16.34 -4.20 -6.09
C ARG A 132 -16.42 -5.58 -6.72
N SER A 133 -17.58 -5.95 -7.24
CA SER A 133 -17.78 -7.25 -7.88
C SER A 133 -16.96 -7.36 -9.16
N GLU A 134 -16.97 -6.33 -10.00
CA GLU A 134 -16.20 -6.29 -11.24
C GLU A 134 -14.68 -6.34 -10.95
N ILE A 135 -14.20 -5.57 -9.97
CA ILE A 135 -12.79 -5.60 -9.54
C ILE A 135 -12.40 -7.00 -9.05
N ARG A 136 -13.25 -7.65 -8.24
CA ARG A 136 -12.97 -9.01 -7.75
C ARG A 136 -12.86 -10.04 -8.87
N LEU A 137 -13.64 -9.90 -9.93
CA LEU A 137 -13.56 -10.78 -11.10
C LEU A 137 -12.27 -10.58 -11.90
N LEU A 138 -11.77 -9.34 -11.94
CA LEU A 138 -10.53 -9.00 -12.63
C LEU A 138 -9.28 -9.35 -11.82
N LEU A 139 -9.38 -9.35 -10.48
CA LEU A 139 -8.28 -9.69 -9.60
C LEU A 139 -8.09 -11.21 -9.54
N GLN A 140 -7.15 -11.72 -10.32
CA GLN A 140 -6.72 -13.11 -10.20
C GLN A 140 -5.73 -13.24 -9.03
N PRO A 141 -5.95 -14.17 -8.08
CA PRO A 141 -5.05 -14.36 -6.94
C PRO A 141 -3.59 -14.53 -7.34
N THR A 142 -3.34 -15.25 -8.43
CA THR A 142 -1.99 -15.50 -8.98
C THR A 142 -1.30 -14.23 -9.47
N SER A 143 -2.03 -13.27 -10.03
CA SER A 143 -1.47 -11.98 -10.46
C SER A 143 -1.08 -11.08 -9.28
N LEU A 144 -1.65 -11.33 -8.10
CA LEU A 144 -1.32 -10.67 -6.84
C LEU A 144 -0.19 -11.38 -6.07
N GLY A 145 0.43 -12.40 -6.65
CA GLY A 145 1.47 -13.19 -5.99
C GLY A 145 0.93 -14.17 -4.94
N LEU A 146 -0.39 -14.37 -4.88
CA LEU A 146 -1.01 -15.36 -3.99
C LEU A 146 -1.01 -16.71 -4.67
N ALA A 147 -0.21 -17.65 -4.16
CA ALA A 147 -0.19 -19.03 -4.61
C ALA A 147 -0.70 -19.96 -3.49
N ILE A 148 -1.76 -20.71 -3.78
CA ILE A 148 -2.24 -21.77 -2.88
C ILE A 148 -1.47 -23.03 -3.23
N GLN A 149 -0.55 -23.43 -2.33
CA GLN A 149 0.21 -24.65 -2.48
C GLN A 149 -0.44 -25.79 -1.69
N PRO A 150 -0.78 -26.91 -2.31
CA PRO A 150 -1.33 -28.07 -1.63
C PRO A 150 -0.21 -28.85 -0.89
N ILE A 151 0.37 -28.24 0.15
CA ILE A 151 1.54 -28.74 0.90
C ILE A 151 1.34 -30.18 1.35
N ARG A 152 0.12 -30.51 1.83
CA ARG A 152 -0.20 -31.86 2.29
C ARG A 152 -0.13 -32.89 1.16
N ALA A 153 -0.67 -32.56 -0.01
CA ALA A 153 -0.62 -33.46 -1.17
C ALA A 153 0.81 -33.66 -1.68
N THR A 154 1.56 -32.58 -1.78
CA THR A 154 2.98 -32.60 -2.18
C THR A 154 3.83 -33.37 -1.16
N GLY A 155 3.59 -33.18 0.14
CA GLY A 155 4.27 -33.90 1.20
C GLY A 155 3.98 -35.41 1.19
N LEU A 156 2.72 -35.80 0.95
CA LEU A 156 2.34 -37.22 0.83
C LEU A 156 2.97 -37.86 -0.42
N GLN A 157 3.01 -37.16 -1.54
CA GLN A 157 3.68 -37.66 -2.75
C GLN A 157 5.19 -37.82 -2.54
N ALA A 158 5.84 -36.86 -1.90
CA ALA A 158 7.26 -36.95 -1.57
C ALA A 158 7.54 -38.13 -0.61
N ALA A 159 6.70 -38.32 0.40
CA ALA A 159 6.82 -39.44 1.35
C ALA A 159 6.58 -40.80 0.68
N ALA A 160 5.63 -40.90 -0.24
CA ALA A 160 5.36 -42.12 -1.01
C ALA A 160 6.52 -42.48 -1.95
N GLY A 161 7.16 -41.47 -2.56
CA GLY A 161 8.34 -41.67 -3.40
C GLY A 161 9.61 -42.02 -2.63
N ALA A 162 9.81 -41.43 -1.45
CA ALA A 162 10.99 -41.65 -0.63
C ALA A 162 11.04 -43.02 0.05
N ASN A 163 9.89 -43.66 0.27
CA ASN A 163 9.79 -44.92 1.00
C ASN A 163 9.51 -46.14 0.11
N ASN A 164 9.76 -46.06 -1.18
CA ASN A 164 9.53 -47.18 -2.08
C ASN A 164 10.76 -48.14 -2.08
N PHE A 165 10.97 -48.80 -0.92
CA PHE A 165 12.01 -49.79 -0.74
C PHE A 165 11.71 -51.16 -1.42
N THR A 166 10.57 -51.27 -2.10
CA THR A 166 10.10 -52.51 -2.70
C THR A 166 11.16 -53.05 -3.69
N TRP A 167 11.71 -52.22 -4.53
CA TRP A 167 12.74 -52.62 -5.49
C TRP A 167 14.05 -53.01 -4.81
N LEU A 168 14.39 -52.34 -3.72
CA LEU A 168 15.58 -52.71 -2.93
C LEU A 168 15.43 -54.10 -2.33
N PHE A 169 14.28 -54.40 -1.71
CA PHE A 169 13.99 -55.70 -1.13
C PHE A 169 13.91 -56.81 -2.16
N ILE A 170 13.32 -56.57 -3.32
CA ILE A 170 13.27 -57.50 -4.45
C ILE A 170 14.72 -57.81 -4.90
N GLY A 171 15.56 -56.77 -5.11
CA GLY A 171 16.92 -56.91 -5.47
C GLY A 171 17.75 -57.75 -4.47
N PHE A 172 17.65 -57.46 -3.19
CA PHE A 172 18.33 -58.22 -2.15
C PHE A 172 17.84 -59.67 -2.07
N SER A 173 16.51 -59.90 -2.19
CA SER A 173 15.99 -61.27 -2.20
C SER A 173 16.50 -62.09 -3.39
N PHE A 174 16.59 -61.48 -4.55
CA PHE A 174 17.15 -62.12 -5.75
C PHE A 174 18.64 -62.50 -5.58
N PHE A 175 19.45 -61.61 -5.01
CA PHE A 175 20.85 -61.90 -4.70
C PHE A 175 20.99 -63.03 -3.67
N LEU A 176 20.15 -63.08 -2.65
CA LEU A 176 20.18 -64.15 -1.68
C LEU A 176 19.85 -65.53 -2.28
N ILE A 177 18.86 -65.57 -3.19
CA ILE A 177 18.49 -66.81 -3.91
C ILE A 177 19.64 -67.26 -4.79
N LEU A 178 20.27 -66.33 -5.57
CA LEU A 178 21.41 -66.64 -6.44
C LEU A 178 22.64 -67.16 -5.67
N SER A 179 22.87 -66.67 -4.42
CA SER A 179 24.00 -67.09 -3.62
C SER A 179 23.78 -68.43 -2.88
N ALA A 180 22.53 -68.91 -2.86
CA ALA A 180 22.15 -70.19 -2.20
C ALA A 180 22.13 -71.39 -3.20
N ILE A 181 22.29 -71.15 -4.51
CA ILE A 181 22.43 -72.15 -5.56
C ILE A 181 23.90 -72.36 -5.87
#